data_887d8ab4e6682ed10fba99bb4cbff303
#
_entry.id   887d8ab4e6682ed10fba99bb4cbff303
#
_cell.length_a   1.000
_cell.length_b   1.000
_cell.length_c   1.000
_cell.angle_alpha   90.00
_cell.angle_beta   90.00
_cell.angle_gamma   90.00
#
_symmetry.space_group_name_H-M   'P 1'
#
loop_
_entity.id
_entity.type
_entity.pdbx_description
1 polymer ?
#
loop_
_entity_poly.entity_id
_entity_poly.type
_entity_poly.pdbx_seq_one_letter_code
_entity_poly.pdbx_strand_id
1 'polypeptide(L)'
;CTETGVKTYTCTRCKKTKTEEIKATGHKFSAWKTSSKATIYSPAKQTRECTSCYKKQTRDIGKKLKATIKVSASKITMQPQQRLGTLKVTFANGDSVKSWKSSNPNIFKVVGKTNGKCTLTAGRIAGTAKLTIKLKSGLTKDVSITVKSVKTTKILGVKSAITLKVKKTTTLKPVLAPKNSTEKITYKSSDSKIVTVNAAGKVVAKKKGTAYIYVKSGSKTATCKIVVK
;
A
#
# COMPACT_ATOMS: atom_id res chain seq x y z
N CYS A 1 11.37 -18.74 -50.54
CA CYS A 1 10.24 -19.67 -50.26
C CYS A 1 9.02 -19.44 -51.15
N THR A 2 8.68 -18.19 -51.54
CA THR A 2 7.48 -17.84 -52.27
C THR A 2 7.78 -17.36 -53.71
N GLU A 3 9.03 -17.12 -54.05
CA GLU A 3 9.47 -16.70 -55.38
C GLU A 3 10.20 -17.83 -56.07
N THR A 4 10.08 -17.90 -57.42
CA THR A 4 10.87 -18.80 -58.24
C THR A 4 12.33 -18.38 -58.22
N GLY A 5 13.24 -19.35 -58.15
CA GLY A 5 14.68 -19.14 -58.29
C GLY A 5 15.13 -19.42 -59.71
N VAL A 6 16.35 -19.03 -60.03
CA VAL A 6 16.98 -19.33 -61.34
C VAL A 6 18.33 -20.04 -61.05
N LYS A 7 18.49 -21.21 -61.58
CA LYS A 7 19.77 -21.92 -61.59
C LYS A 7 20.49 -21.65 -62.89
N THR A 8 21.67 -21.10 -62.79
CA THR A 8 22.49 -20.79 -63.96
C THR A 8 23.63 -21.81 -64.09
N TYR A 9 23.71 -22.45 -65.22
CA TYR A 9 24.80 -23.33 -65.57
C TYR A 9 25.74 -22.60 -66.54
N THR A 10 27.01 -22.58 -66.25
CA THR A 10 28.02 -21.96 -67.11
C THR A 10 28.94 -23.05 -67.70
N CYS A 11 29.04 -23.12 -69.03
CA CYS A 11 29.97 -24.03 -69.68
C CYS A 11 31.41 -23.63 -69.32
N THR A 12 32.20 -24.55 -68.81
CA THR A 12 33.57 -24.29 -68.39
C THR A 12 34.48 -24.00 -69.59
N ARG A 13 34.15 -24.53 -70.75
CA ARG A 13 35.00 -24.44 -71.99
C ARG A 13 34.58 -23.17 -72.79
N CYS A 14 33.29 -22.95 -73.09
CA CYS A 14 32.86 -21.86 -73.97
C CYS A 14 32.23 -20.69 -73.25
N LYS A 15 32.11 -20.75 -71.90
CA LYS A 15 31.53 -19.70 -71.04
C LYS A 15 30.05 -19.35 -71.34
N LYS A 16 29.37 -20.07 -72.24
CA LYS A 16 27.96 -19.89 -72.49
C LYS A 16 27.15 -20.31 -71.24
N THR A 17 26.05 -19.59 -70.94
CA THR A 17 25.19 -19.86 -69.81
C THR A 17 23.87 -20.46 -70.27
N LYS A 18 23.32 -21.37 -69.47
CA LYS A 18 21.93 -21.89 -69.58
C LYS A 18 21.27 -21.67 -68.26
N THR A 19 20.04 -21.12 -68.26
CA THR A 19 19.25 -20.92 -67.05
C THR A 19 18.14 -21.96 -66.99
N GLU A 20 17.78 -22.35 -65.75
CA GLU A 20 16.68 -23.26 -65.43
C GLU A 20 15.91 -22.67 -64.26
N GLU A 21 14.59 -22.62 -64.39
CA GLU A 21 13.72 -22.12 -63.33
C GLU A 21 13.60 -23.14 -62.23
N ILE A 22 13.77 -22.65 -60.97
CA ILE A 22 13.56 -23.44 -59.75
C ILE A 22 12.20 -23.00 -59.18
N LYS A 23 11.22 -23.88 -59.14
CA LYS A 23 9.89 -23.61 -58.58
C LYS A 23 10.00 -23.22 -57.08
N ALA A 24 9.18 -22.27 -56.67
CA ALA A 24 9.02 -21.92 -55.26
C ALA A 24 8.53 -23.11 -54.41
N THR A 25 9.25 -23.41 -53.36
CA THR A 25 8.98 -24.58 -52.47
C THR A 25 7.95 -24.27 -51.39
N GLY A 26 7.51 -23.01 -51.26
CA GLY A 26 6.64 -22.53 -50.18
C GLY A 26 7.38 -22.44 -48.83
N HIS A 27 6.63 -22.09 -47.79
CA HIS A 27 7.16 -22.01 -46.44
C HIS A 27 7.00 -23.32 -45.70
N LYS A 28 8.10 -23.85 -45.15
CA LYS A 28 8.09 -24.97 -44.21
C LYS A 28 8.14 -24.43 -42.78
N PHE A 29 6.98 -24.28 -42.14
CA PHE A 29 6.89 -23.74 -40.80
C PHE A 29 7.17 -24.80 -39.73
N SER A 30 7.83 -24.37 -38.65
CA SER A 30 7.97 -25.14 -37.41
C SER A 30 6.61 -25.37 -36.73
N ALA A 31 6.59 -26.21 -35.70
CA ALA A 31 5.41 -26.33 -34.84
C ALA A 31 5.09 -25.01 -34.13
N TRP A 32 3.81 -24.80 -33.82
CA TRP A 32 3.35 -23.64 -33.07
C TRP A 32 3.89 -23.66 -31.63
N LYS A 33 4.49 -22.56 -31.17
CA LYS A 33 4.97 -22.37 -29.78
C LYS A 33 4.22 -21.23 -29.15
N THR A 34 3.81 -21.38 -27.88
CA THR A 34 3.15 -20.29 -27.12
C THR A 34 4.15 -19.15 -26.90
N SER A 35 3.87 -17.99 -27.46
CA SER A 35 4.70 -16.78 -27.36
C SER A 35 4.22 -15.82 -26.25
N SER A 36 2.92 -15.81 -25.94
CA SER A 36 2.37 -15.08 -24.80
C SER A 36 1.17 -15.77 -24.17
N LYS A 37 1.05 -15.64 -22.85
CA LYS A 37 -0.11 -16.13 -22.10
C LYS A 37 -1.31 -15.18 -22.29
N ALA A 38 -2.53 -15.69 -22.17
CA ALA A 38 -3.72 -14.86 -22.14
C ALA A 38 -3.69 -13.87 -20.98
N THR A 39 -4.25 -12.69 -21.22
CA THR A 39 -4.44 -11.63 -20.24
C THR A 39 -5.92 -11.25 -20.21
N ILE A 40 -6.30 -10.33 -19.31
CA ILE A 40 -7.64 -9.74 -19.34
C ILE A 40 -7.88 -8.84 -20.57
N TYR A 41 -6.82 -8.43 -21.27
CA TYR A 41 -6.90 -7.55 -22.43
C TYR A 41 -6.76 -8.28 -23.77
N SER A 42 -6.05 -9.40 -23.80
CA SER A 42 -5.75 -10.16 -25.02
C SER A 42 -5.78 -11.66 -24.81
N PRO A 43 -6.17 -12.45 -25.82
CA PRO A 43 -5.99 -13.90 -25.80
C PRO A 43 -4.51 -14.29 -25.76
N ALA A 44 -4.22 -15.56 -25.50
CA ALA A 44 -2.87 -16.07 -25.64
C ALA A 44 -2.46 -16.09 -27.12
N LYS A 45 -1.16 -15.96 -27.39
CA LYS A 45 -0.62 -15.99 -28.75
C LYS A 45 0.34 -17.17 -28.93
N GLN A 46 0.28 -17.73 -30.12
CA GLN A 46 1.28 -18.69 -30.60
C GLN A 46 2.02 -18.11 -31.79
N THR A 47 3.29 -18.45 -31.90
CA THR A 47 4.14 -18.05 -33.02
C THR A 47 4.83 -19.29 -33.59
N ARG A 48 5.01 -19.34 -34.91
CA ARG A 48 5.86 -20.29 -35.63
C ARG A 48 6.72 -19.57 -36.64
N GLU A 49 7.79 -20.20 -37.05
CA GLU A 49 8.77 -19.62 -37.94
C GLU A 49 9.11 -20.59 -39.08
N CYS A 50 9.27 -20.07 -40.29
CA CYS A 50 9.74 -20.86 -41.42
C CYS A 50 11.22 -21.25 -41.20
N THR A 51 11.52 -22.53 -41.35
CA THR A 51 12.88 -23.06 -41.15
C THR A 51 13.89 -22.60 -42.20
N SER A 52 13.42 -22.10 -43.35
CA SER A 52 14.29 -21.69 -44.45
C SER A 52 14.45 -20.16 -44.57
N CYS A 53 13.40 -19.37 -44.36
CA CYS A 53 13.46 -17.91 -44.56
C CYS A 53 13.11 -17.12 -43.30
N TYR A 54 12.90 -17.77 -42.14
CA TYR A 54 12.63 -17.17 -40.85
C TYR A 54 11.37 -16.30 -40.78
N LYS A 55 10.49 -16.39 -41.79
CA LYS A 55 9.20 -15.67 -41.79
C LYS A 55 8.37 -16.15 -40.61
N LYS A 56 7.92 -15.20 -39.77
CA LYS A 56 7.09 -15.50 -38.61
C LYS A 56 5.61 -15.42 -38.92
N GLN A 57 4.85 -16.32 -38.32
CA GLN A 57 3.38 -16.28 -38.26
C GLN A 57 2.96 -16.28 -36.81
N THR A 58 1.94 -15.48 -36.49
CA THR A 58 1.35 -15.39 -35.14
C THR A 58 -0.15 -15.61 -35.25
N ARG A 59 -0.72 -16.32 -34.28
CA ARG A 59 -2.17 -16.51 -34.13
C ARG A 59 -2.62 -16.34 -32.70
N ASP A 60 -3.84 -15.89 -32.51
CA ASP A 60 -4.49 -15.89 -31.21
C ASP A 60 -5.05 -17.28 -30.91
N ILE A 61 -4.99 -17.71 -29.62
CA ILE A 61 -5.57 -18.95 -29.15
C ILE A 61 -6.42 -18.72 -27.88
N GLY A 62 -7.61 -19.30 -27.88
CA GLY A 62 -8.56 -19.16 -26.79
C GLY A 62 -9.17 -17.76 -26.68
N LYS A 63 -9.66 -17.43 -25.49
CA LYS A 63 -10.31 -16.15 -25.18
C LYS A 63 -9.45 -15.36 -24.17
N LYS A 64 -9.70 -14.05 -24.05
CA LYS A 64 -9.20 -13.22 -22.98
C LYS A 64 -9.61 -13.78 -21.61
N LEU A 65 -8.80 -13.58 -20.59
CA LEU A 65 -9.16 -13.95 -19.23
C LEU A 65 -10.27 -13.03 -18.69
N LYS A 66 -11.13 -13.58 -17.86
CA LYS A 66 -12.08 -12.79 -17.05
C LYS A 66 -11.30 -12.08 -15.95
N ALA A 67 -11.56 -10.79 -15.75
CA ALA A 67 -10.96 -10.06 -14.64
C ALA A 67 -11.41 -10.64 -13.29
N THR A 68 -10.48 -10.79 -12.35
CA THR A 68 -10.74 -11.34 -11.01
C THR A 68 -9.95 -10.55 -9.98
N ILE A 69 -10.44 -10.50 -8.74
CA ILE A 69 -9.73 -9.95 -7.60
C ILE A 69 -9.99 -10.82 -6.37
N LYS A 70 -8.93 -11.27 -5.71
CA LYS A 70 -8.98 -12.04 -4.46
C LYS A 70 -8.06 -11.38 -3.43
N VAL A 71 -8.41 -11.45 -2.16
CA VAL A 71 -7.62 -10.96 -1.02
C VAL A 71 -7.34 -12.12 -0.07
N SER A 72 -6.16 -12.15 0.54
CA SER A 72 -5.78 -13.19 1.51
C SER A 72 -6.58 -13.12 2.82
N ALA A 73 -7.21 -11.97 3.12
CA ALA A 73 -8.08 -11.81 4.27
C ALA A 73 -9.11 -10.70 3.99
N SER A 74 -10.37 -10.92 4.40
CA SER A 74 -11.46 -9.92 4.31
C SER A 74 -11.55 -9.05 5.56
N LYS A 75 -10.98 -9.51 6.68
CA LYS A 75 -10.92 -8.79 7.95
C LYS A 75 -9.51 -8.90 8.52
N ILE A 76 -8.97 -7.81 9.04
CA ILE A 76 -7.64 -7.76 9.68
C ILE A 76 -7.78 -6.97 10.97
N THR A 77 -7.27 -7.54 12.07
CA THR A 77 -7.18 -6.87 13.36
C THR A 77 -5.73 -6.52 13.65
N MET A 78 -5.48 -5.28 14.06
CA MET A 78 -4.15 -4.74 14.33
C MET A 78 -4.08 -4.16 15.75
N GLN A 79 -2.90 -4.21 16.36
CA GLN A 79 -2.60 -3.43 17.55
C GLN A 79 -2.35 -1.97 17.14
N PRO A 80 -2.60 -0.98 18.03
CA PRO A 80 -2.21 0.41 17.76
C PRO A 80 -0.73 0.53 17.42
N GLN A 81 -0.42 1.34 16.40
CA GLN A 81 0.94 1.57 15.85
C GLN A 81 1.59 0.32 15.20
N GLN A 82 0.91 -0.80 15.11
CA GLN A 82 1.41 -1.99 14.43
C GLN A 82 1.59 -1.73 12.94
N ARG A 83 2.65 -2.31 12.37
CA ARG A 83 2.89 -2.36 10.93
C ARG A 83 2.71 -3.78 10.43
N LEU A 84 1.97 -3.96 9.34
CA LEU A 84 1.63 -5.26 8.78
C LEU A 84 1.81 -5.24 7.26
N GLY A 85 2.55 -6.22 6.72
CA GLY A 85 2.81 -6.39 5.28
C GLY A 85 2.29 -7.69 4.69
N THR A 86 1.40 -8.40 5.40
CA THR A 86 0.97 -9.77 5.06
C THR A 86 -0.24 -9.83 4.13
N LEU A 87 -1.01 -8.73 3.97
CA LEU A 87 -2.15 -8.72 3.05
C LEU A 87 -1.65 -8.84 1.62
N LYS A 88 -2.10 -9.89 0.93
CA LYS A 88 -1.82 -10.14 -0.49
C LYS A 88 -3.11 -10.00 -1.29
N VAL A 89 -3.01 -9.34 -2.44
CA VAL A 89 -4.07 -9.25 -3.45
C VAL A 89 -3.61 -9.98 -4.68
N THR A 90 -4.43 -10.90 -5.18
CA THR A 90 -4.19 -11.65 -6.42
C THR A 90 -5.26 -11.30 -7.44
N PHE A 91 -4.88 -11.25 -8.69
CA PHE A 91 -5.75 -10.87 -9.80
C PHE A 91 -5.33 -11.61 -11.07
N ALA A 92 -6.20 -11.61 -12.09
CA ALA A 92 -5.93 -12.25 -13.36
C ALA A 92 -4.73 -11.61 -14.08
N ASN A 93 -4.03 -12.43 -14.87
CA ASN A 93 -2.86 -11.98 -15.64
C ASN A 93 -3.18 -10.76 -16.51
N GLY A 94 -2.26 -9.80 -16.54
CA GLY A 94 -2.41 -8.53 -17.26
C GLY A 94 -3.08 -7.42 -16.46
N ASP A 95 -3.71 -7.73 -15.30
CA ASP A 95 -4.27 -6.70 -14.41
C ASP A 95 -3.23 -6.18 -13.41
N SER A 96 -3.56 -5.12 -12.71
CA SER A 96 -2.72 -4.55 -11.65
C SER A 96 -3.55 -3.65 -10.73
N VAL A 97 -3.06 -3.39 -9.52
CA VAL A 97 -3.74 -2.47 -8.62
C VAL A 97 -3.56 -1.03 -9.10
N LYS A 98 -4.68 -0.34 -9.30
CA LYS A 98 -4.74 1.08 -9.65
C LYS A 98 -4.63 1.96 -8.39
N SER A 99 -5.32 1.59 -7.30
CA SER A 99 -5.32 2.40 -6.09
C SER A 99 -5.64 1.59 -4.83
N TRP A 100 -5.12 2.09 -3.71
CA TRP A 100 -5.35 1.65 -2.35
C TRP A 100 -5.90 2.82 -1.55
N LYS A 101 -7.05 2.68 -0.90
CA LYS A 101 -7.69 3.78 -0.17
C LYS A 101 -8.15 3.32 1.20
N SER A 102 -7.71 4.03 2.26
CA SER A 102 -8.30 3.92 3.60
C SER A 102 -9.48 4.87 3.70
N SER A 103 -10.60 4.40 4.26
CA SER A 103 -11.76 5.26 4.55
C SER A 103 -11.50 6.20 5.73
N ASN A 104 -10.53 5.86 6.59
CA ASN A 104 -10.10 6.71 7.71
C ASN A 104 -8.58 6.59 7.97
N PRO A 105 -7.75 7.51 7.44
CA PRO A 105 -6.30 7.48 7.62
C PRO A 105 -5.81 7.65 9.06
N ASN A 106 -6.67 8.13 9.99
CA ASN A 106 -6.34 8.23 11.40
C ASN A 106 -6.39 6.86 12.11
N ILE A 107 -7.24 5.92 11.62
CA ILE A 107 -7.30 4.55 12.10
C ILE A 107 -6.16 3.72 11.51
N PHE A 108 -5.97 3.76 10.18
CA PHE A 108 -4.82 3.13 9.52
C PHE A 108 -4.45 3.83 8.23
N LYS A 109 -3.16 3.77 7.89
CA LYS A 109 -2.61 4.16 6.59
C LYS A 109 -2.23 2.93 5.78
N VAL A 110 -2.27 3.05 4.45
CA VAL A 110 -1.85 2.01 3.52
C VAL A 110 -0.84 2.56 2.52
N VAL A 111 0.21 1.80 2.29
CA VAL A 111 1.16 1.99 1.18
C VAL A 111 1.14 0.72 0.36
N GLY A 112 0.58 0.79 -0.84
CA GLY A 112 0.40 -0.37 -1.70
C GLY A 112 1.15 -0.24 -3.02
N LYS A 113 1.48 -1.41 -3.62
CA LYS A 113 2.14 -1.55 -4.91
C LYS A 113 1.15 -2.06 -5.97
N THR A 114 1.47 -1.83 -7.23
CA THR A 114 0.66 -2.29 -8.37
C THR A 114 0.58 -3.82 -8.48
N ASN A 115 1.56 -4.53 -7.93
CA ASN A 115 1.64 -6.00 -7.93
C ASN A 115 0.82 -6.69 -6.81
N GLY A 116 -0.05 -5.96 -6.10
CA GLY A 116 -0.92 -6.51 -5.07
C GLY A 116 -0.30 -6.64 -3.68
N LYS A 117 0.95 -6.22 -3.47
CA LYS A 117 1.58 -6.15 -2.14
C LYS A 117 1.29 -4.79 -1.50
N CYS A 118 1.09 -4.77 -0.18
CA CYS A 118 0.92 -3.52 0.56
C CYS A 118 1.47 -3.61 1.98
N THR A 119 1.66 -2.45 2.59
CA THR A 119 1.94 -2.30 4.01
C THR A 119 0.82 -1.48 4.65
N LEU A 120 0.23 -2.01 5.69
CA LEU A 120 -0.73 -1.33 6.56
C LEU A 120 0.01 -0.81 7.80
N THR A 121 -0.30 0.40 8.23
CA THR A 121 0.22 0.99 9.47
C THR A 121 -0.95 1.48 10.29
N ALA A 122 -1.19 0.85 11.43
CA ALA A 122 -2.23 1.25 12.37
C ALA A 122 -1.90 2.61 13.01
N GLY A 123 -2.91 3.45 13.17
CA GLY A 123 -2.83 4.69 13.94
C GLY A 123 -2.88 4.45 15.44
N ARG A 124 -3.10 5.52 16.18
CA ARG A 124 -3.32 5.49 17.64
C ARG A 124 -4.80 5.48 18.02
N ILE A 125 -5.70 5.64 17.06
CA ILE A 125 -7.14 5.69 17.31
C ILE A 125 -7.70 4.29 17.11
N ALA A 126 -8.36 3.75 18.14
CA ALA A 126 -9.09 2.51 18.05
C ALA A 126 -10.34 2.67 17.17
N GLY A 127 -10.70 1.62 16.48
CA GLY A 127 -11.89 1.62 15.62
C GLY A 127 -11.72 0.76 14.39
N THR A 128 -12.73 0.77 13.54
CA THR A 128 -12.74 0.02 12.28
C THR A 128 -12.85 0.98 11.10
N ALA A 129 -12.04 0.74 10.09
CA ALA A 129 -12.09 1.46 8.83
C ALA A 129 -11.96 0.48 7.66
N LYS A 130 -12.42 0.89 6.48
CA LYS A 130 -12.43 0.10 5.26
C LYS A 130 -11.19 0.40 4.42
N LEU A 131 -10.51 -0.64 3.98
CA LEU A 131 -9.51 -0.59 2.92
C LEU A 131 -10.18 -0.94 1.60
N THR A 132 -10.24 -0.02 0.66
CA THR A 132 -10.73 -0.27 -0.70
C THR A 132 -9.56 -0.42 -1.66
N ILE A 133 -9.54 -1.53 -2.39
CA ILE A 133 -8.55 -1.88 -3.41
C ILE A 133 -9.25 -1.79 -4.76
N LYS A 134 -8.72 -1.00 -5.70
CA LYS A 134 -9.25 -0.87 -7.06
C LYS A 134 -8.21 -1.33 -8.08
N LEU A 135 -8.59 -2.22 -8.99
CA LEU A 135 -7.76 -2.68 -10.10
C LEU A 135 -7.88 -1.75 -11.32
N LYS A 136 -6.96 -1.87 -12.28
CA LYS A 136 -7.03 -1.17 -13.57
C LYS A 136 -8.23 -1.63 -14.40
N SER A 137 -8.63 -2.89 -14.31
CA SER A 137 -9.86 -3.42 -14.91
C SER A 137 -11.15 -2.80 -14.37
N GLY A 138 -11.08 -2.01 -13.28
CA GLY A 138 -12.23 -1.40 -12.62
C GLY A 138 -12.77 -2.21 -11.44
N LEU A 139 -12.40 -3.49 -11.29
CA LEU A 139 -12.84 -4.31 -10.15
C LEU A 139 -12.36 -3.70 -8.82
N THR A 140 -13.21 -3.80 -7.81
CA THR A 140 -12.92 -3.34 -6.45
C THR A 140 -13.07 -4.48 -5.44
N LYS A 141 -12.31 -4.39 -4.36
CA LYS A 141 -12.44 -5.28 -3.20
C LYS A 141 -12.20 -4.51 -1.92
N ASP A 142 -13.06 -4.74 -0.94
CA ASP A 142 -12.98 -4.13 0.38
C ASP A 142 -12.44 -5.14 1.41
N VAL A 143 -11.64 -4.62 2.34
CA VAL A 143 -11.11 -5.34 3.52
C VAL A 143 -11.40 -4.49 4.75
N SER A 144 -11.97 -5.08 5.79
CA SER A 144 -12.22 -4.43 7.07
C SER A 144 -10.97 -4.44 7.94
N ILE A 145 -10.49 -3.28 8.34
CA ILE A 145 -9.31 -3.12 9.20
C ILE A 145 -9.77 -2.59 10.57
N THR A 146 -9.52 -3.36 11.64
CA THR A 146 -9.85 -2.98 13.00
C THR A 146 -8.58 -2.75 13.81
N VAL A 147 -8.43 -1.56 14.40
CA VAL A 147 -7.39 -1.26 15.38
C VAL A 147 -7.97 -1.44 16.78
N LYS A 148 -7.36 -2.32 17.58
CA LYS A 148 -7.84 -2.65 18.94
C LYS A 148 -7.76 -1.44 19.86
N SER A 149 -8.72 -1.32 20.79
CA SER A 149 -8.63 -0.40 21.92
C SER A 149 -7.60 -0.92 22.94
N VAL A 150 -6.73 -0.01 23.39
CA VAL A 150 -5.74 -0.30 24.45
C VAL A 150 -5.90 0.77 25.54
N LYS A 151 -6.30 0.33 26.73
CA LYS A 151 -6.53 1.21 27.89
C LYS A 151 -5.20 1.70 28.49
N THR A 152 -5.23 2.90 29.05
CA THR A 152 -4.14 3.45 29.87
C THR A 152 -4.12 2.76 31.22
N THR A 153 -2.97 2.21 31.59
CA THR A 153 -2.76 1.62 32.92
C THR A 153 -2.05 2.59 33.87
N LYS A 154 -1.21 3.51 33.35
CA LYS A 154 -0.47 4.50 34.14
C LYS A 154 -0.15 5.73 33.30
N ILE A 155 -0.08 6.91 33.94
CA ILE A 155 0.41 8.16 33.36
C ILE A 155 1.76 8.46 34.00
N LEU A 156 2.79 8.60 33.17
CA LEU A 156 4.18 8.84 33.57
C LEU A 156 4.61 10.24 33.13
N GLY A 157 5.77 10.74 33.65
CA GLY A 157 6.38 12.00 33.20
C GLY A 157 5.68 13.26 33.69
N VAL A 158 4.71 13.13 34.62
CA VAL A 158 4.08 14.27 35.29
C VAL A 158 4.80 14.53 36.61
N LYS A 159 5.46 15.68 36.73
CA LYS A 159 6.14 16.10 37.98
C LYS A 159 5.10 16.32 39.07
N SER A 160 5.41 15.96 40.33
CA SER A 160 4.53 16.15 41.47
C SER A 160 4.28 17.63 41.76
N ALA A 161 5.29 18.50 41.62
CA ALA A 161 5.18 19.93 41.78
C ALA A 161 6.08 20.71 40.81
N ILE A 162 5.63 21.94 40.49
CA ILE A 162 6.36 22.92 39.66
C ILE A 162 6.15 24.31 40.24
N THR A 163 7.22 25.10 40.42
CA THR A 163 7.11 26.48 40.82
C THR A 163 7.30 27.39 39.60
N LEU A 164 6.42 28.37 39.42
CA LEU A 164 6.49 29.36 38.34
C LEU A 164 6.36 30.80 38.88
N LYS A 165 6.97 31.73 38.21
CA LYS A 165 6.68 33.17 38.40
C LYS A 165 5.42 33.54 37.59
N VAL A 166 4.69 34.58 38.04
CA VAL A 166 3.53 35.09 37.31
C VAL A 166 3.89 35.37 35.84
N LYS A 167 2.97 35.10 34.91
CA LYS A 167 3.13 35.21 33.43
C LYS A 167 4.10 34.19 32.81
N LYS A 168 4.79 33.34 33.59
CA LYS A 168 5.65 32.26 33.03
C LYS A 168 4.83 31.05 32.68
N THR A 169 5.39 30.27 31.75
CA THR A 169 4.74 29.05 31.18
C THR A 169 5.64 27.84 31.33
N THR A 170 5.04 26.67 31.36
CA THR A 170 5.69 25.38 31.25
C THR A 170 4.80 24.43 30.45
N THR A 171 5.35 23.30 29.96
CA THR A 171 4.56 22.30 29.23
C THR A 171 4.70 20.95 29.92
N LEU A 172 3.60 20.37 30.34
CA LEU A 172 3.56 19.01 30.84
C LEU A 172 3.69 18.04 29.66
N LYS A 173 4.56 17.04 29.79
CA LYS A 173 4.81 16.02 28.76
C LYS A 173 4.49 14.61 29.34
N PRO A 174 3.20 14.30 29.59
CA PRO A 174 2.84 13.00 30.11
C PRO A 174 3.10 11.90 29.07
N VAL A 175 3.49 10.73 29.55
CA VAL A 175 3.67 9.51 28.74
C VAL A 175 2.71 8.46 29.27
N LEU A 176 1.90 7.89 28.36
CA LEU A 176 0.97 6.82 28.71
C LEU A 176 1.69 5.48 28.77
N ALA A 177 1.32 4.64 29.72
CA ALA A 177 1.66 3.23 29.76
C ALA A 177 0.37 2.41 29.60
N PRO A 178 0.33 1.42 28.69
CA PRO A 178 1.38 1.15 27.70
C PRO A 178 1.49 2.26 26.63
N LYS A 179 2.66 2.40 25.99
CA LYS A 179 2.94 3.45 24.98
C LYS A 179 1.96 3.45 23.81
N ASN A 180 1.36 2.31 23.50
CA ASN A 180 0.36 2.13 22.45
C ASN A 180 -1.07 2.32 22.94
N SER A 181 -1.30 2.93 24.14
CA SER A 181 -2.64 3.31 24.57
C SER A 181 -3.36 4.14 23.51
N THR A 182 -4.64 3.86 23.30
CA THR A 182 -5.53 4.57 22.36
C THR A 182 -6.35 5.67 23.02
N GLU A 183 -6.22 5.79 24.36
CA GLU A 183 -6.98 6.78 25.14
C GLU A 183 -6.35 8.17 25.03
N LYS A 184 -7.20 9.19 24.92
CA LYS A 184 -6.77 10.59 24.83
C LYS A 184 -6.30 11.11 26.20
N ILE A 185 -5.32 12.01 26.16
CA ILE A 185 -4.92 12.80 27.33
C ILE A 185 -5.76 14.06 27.36
N THR A 186 -6.30 14.39 28.54
CA THR A 186 -7.01 15.62 28.82
C THR A 186 -6.41 16.31 30.05
N TYR A 187 -6.53 17.63 30.11
CA TYR A 187 -5.98 18.44 31.18
C TYR A 187 -7.08 19.34 31.78
N LYS A 188 -7.04 19.49 33.11
CA LYS A 188 -7.94 20.40 33.84
C LYS A 188 -7.16 21.09 34.96
N SER A 189 -7.34 22.40 35.10
CA SER A 189 -6.86 23.17 36.26
C SER A 189 -7.89 23.14 37.37
N SER A 190 -7.46 23.04 38.62
CA SER A 190 -8.30 23.20 39.81
C SER A 190 -8.79 24.66 39.98
N ASP A 191 -7.95 25.63 39.54
CA ASP A 191 -8.29 27.04 39.58
C ASP A 191 -7.69 27.75 38.33
N SER A 192 -8.56 28.12 37.41
CA SER A 192 -8.20 28.82 36.18
C SER A 192 -7.85 30.31 36.36
N LYS A 193 -8.14 30.86 37.53
CA LYS A 193 -7.72 32.23 37.90
C LYS A 193 -6.25 32.29 38.27
N ILE A 194 -5.71 31.20 38.88
CA ILE A 194 -4.31 31.04 39.26
C ILE A 194 -3.48 30.50 38.10
N VAL A 195 -3.94 29.36 37.48
CA VAL A 195 -3.22 28.65 36.44
C VAL A 195 -4.18 28.15 35.37
N THR A 196 -3.87 28.34 34.11
CA THR A 196 -4.58 27.69 32.99
C THR A 196 -3.74 26.63 32.32
N VAL A 197 -4.40 25.64 31.69
CA VAL A 197 -3.74 24.62 30.87
C VAL A 197 -4.54 24.42 29.58
N ASN A 198 -3.85 24.25 28.44
CA ASN A 198 -4.50 23.97 27.19
C ASN A 198 -4.42 22.45 26.82
N ALA A 199 -5.07 22.05 25.72
CA ALA A 199 -5.10 20.68 25.25
C ALA A 199 -3.72 20.10 24.88
N ALA A 200 -2.71 20.95 24.65
CA ALA A 200 -1.31 20.54 24.40
C ALA A 200 -0.48 20.41 25.70
N GLY A 201 -1.11 20.62 26.88
CA GLY A 201 -0.43 20.55 28.17
C GLY A 201 0.39 21.79 28.51
N LYS A 202 0.24 22.90 27.74
CA LYS A 202 0.89 24.18 28.06
C LYS A 202 0.17 24.82 29.22
N VAL A 203 0.89 25.01 30.33
CA VAL A 203 0.46 25.62 31.59
C VAL A 203 0.90 27.07 31.61
N VAL A 204 0.02 27.99 32.01
CA VAL A 204 0.28 29.44 32.12
C VAL A 204 -0.04 29.91 33.54
N ALA A 205 0.92 30.44 34.24
CA ALA A 205 0.74 31.05 35.55
C ALA A 205 0.16 32.49 35.42
N LYS A 206 -1.04 32.72 36.02
CA LYS A 206 -1.76 33.99 35.90
C LYS A 206 -1.65 34.87 37.14
N LYS A 207 -1.81 34.29 38.33
CA LYS A 207 -1.84 35.00 39.62
C LYS A 207 -1.08 34.20 40.66
N LYS A 208 -0.46 34.88 41.65
CA LYS A 208 0.14 34.23 42.83
C LYS A 208 -0.84 33.32 43.53
N GLY A 209 -0.40 32.15 43.97
CA GLY A 209 -1.20 31.15 44.63
C GLY A 209 -0.80 29.72 44.27
N THR A 210 -1.61 28.75 44.70
CA THR A 210 -1.40 27.33 44.44
C THR A 210 -2.60 26.76 43.68
N ALA A 211 -2.37 26.03 42.59
CA ALA A 211 -3.40 25.29 41.89
C ALA A 211 -2.86 23.91 41.47
N TYR A 212 -3.76 23.01 41.12
CA TYR A 212 -3.40 21.65 40.67
C TYR A 212 -3.81 21.46 39.22
N ILE A 213 -2.94 20.86 38.42
CA ILE A 213 -3.29 20.40 37.09
C ILE A 213 -3.54 18.90 37.12
N TYR A 214 -4.76 18.51 36.76
CA TYR A 214 -5.16 17.11 36.62
C TYR A 214 -4.93 16.69 35.17
N VAL A 215 -4.11 15.65 34.98
CA VAL A 215 -3.83 15.01 33.69
C VAL A 215 -4.57 13.69 33.68
N LYS A 216 -5.60 13.53 32.82
CA LYS A 216 -6.45 12.34 32.78
C LYS A 216 -6.30 11.61 31.44
N SER A 217 -6.28 10.28 31.49
CA SER A 217 -6.37 9.39 30.32
C SER A 217 -7.16 8.14 30.71
N GLY A 218 -8.31 7.94 30.06
CA GLY A 218 -9.27 6.91 30.47
C GLY A 218 -9.67 7.04 31.94
N SER A 219 -9.48 5.98 32.72
CA SER A 219 -9.74 5.98 34.16
C SER A 219 -8.57 6.49 35.02
N LYS A 220 -7.41 6.77 34.41
CA LYS A 220 -6.19 7.17 35.15
C LYS A 220 -6.06 8.67 35.23
N THR A 221 -5.57 9.15 36.39
CA THR A 221 -5.30 10.57 36.65
C THR A 221 -3.92 10.71 37.29
N ALA A 222 -3.15 11.69 36.83
CA ALA A 222 -1.94 12.15 37.49
C ALA A 222 -2.12 13.64 37.84
N THR A 223 -1.55 14.08 38.94
CA THR A 223 -1.72 15.44 39.47
C THR A 223 -0.37 16.15 39.55
N CYS A 224 -0.30 17.40 39.13
CA CYS A 224 0.85 18.28 39.29
C CYS A 224 0.44 19.51 40.09
N LYS A 225 1.08 19.74 41.25
CA LYS A 225 0.93 20.98 42.02
C LYS A 225 1.68 22.12 41.34
N ILE A 226 1.02 23.23 41.06
CA ILE A 226 1.66 24.43 40.54
C ILE A 226 1.65 25.51 41.62
N VAL A 227 2.82 25.95 42.03
CA VAL A 227 3.01 27.08 42.97
C VAL A 227 3.43 28.31 42.16
N VAL A 228 2.61 29.36 42.19
CA VAL A 228 2.91 30.61 41.49
C VAL A 228 3.36 31.64 42.52
N LYS A 229 4.61 32.11 42.36
CA LYS A 229 5.26 33.15 43.20
C LYS A 229 5.28 34.53 42.52
#